data_4b79695a24a87787dc41667480c538ff
#
_entry.id   4b79695a24a87787dc41667480c538ff
#
_cell.length_a   1.000
_cell.length_b   1.000
_cell.length_c   1.000
_cell.angle_alpha   90.00
_cell.angle_beta   90.00
_cell.angle_gamma   90.00
#
_symmetry.space_group_name_H-M   'P 1'
#
loop_
_entity.id
_entity.type
_entity.pdbx_description
1 polymer ?
#
loop_
_entity_poly.entity_id
_entity_poly.type
_entity_poly.pdbx_seq_one_letter_code
_entity_poly.pdbx_strand_id
1 'polypeptide(L)'
;EGEMQANVALNEEIQRDVYPFSQLINKKANTLIFPDLGSGNIAYKLLAELGNAEAIGPILLGMNKPVHILQLGSSIREIVNMVAIAVVDAQIAGRP
;
A
#
# COMPACT_ATOMS: atom_id res chain seq x y z
N GLU A 1 0.09 14.30 -0.35
CA GLU A 1 0.44 15.41 0.50
C GLU A 1 1.50 15.00 1.52
N GLY A 2 2.31 15.87 1.93
CA GLY A 2 3.43 15.61 2.82
C GLY A 2 4.50 16.67 2.56
N GLU A 3 5.66 16.54 3.06
CA GLU A 3 6.10 15.43 3.92
C GLU A 3 5.49 15.56 5.32
N MET A 4 5.18 14.46 5.96
CA MET A 4 4.73 14.46 7.35
C MET A 4 5.06 13.13 8.03
N GLN A 5 5.17 13.15 9.34
CA GLN A 5 5.41 11.94 10.11
C GLN A 5 4.19 11.02 10.03
N ALA A 6 4.42 9.71 10.13
CA ALA A 6 3.36 8.72 10.02
C ALA A 6 2.24 8.91 11.06
N ASN A 7 2.59 9.27 12.29
CA ASN A 7 1.61 9.54 13.33
C ASN A 7 0.73 10.75 13.01
N VAL A 8 1.30 11.76 12.35
CA VAL A 8 0.53 12.93 11.91
C VAL A 8 -0.44 12.55 10.80
N ALA A 9 0.02 11.76 9.83
CA ALA A 9 -0.82 11.33 8.70
C ALA A 9 -1.99 10.47 9.14
N LEU A 10 -1.82 9.67 10.20
CA LEU A 10 -2.80 8.70 10.65
C LEU A 10 -3.66 9.17 11.84
N ASN A 11 -3.33 10.30 12.47
CA ASN A 11 -4.06 10.82 13.62
C ASN A 11 -4.64 12.19 13.30
N GLU A 12 -5.96 12.25 13.21
CA GLU A 12 -6.68 13.48 12.83
C GLU A 12 -6.47 14.63 13.80
N GLU A 13 -6.40 14.35 15.11
CA GLU A 13 -6.17 15.40 16.12
C GLU A 13 -4.81 16.05 15.96
N ILE A 14 -3.76 15.25 15.83
CA ILE A 14 -2.40 15.73 15.61
C ILE A 14 -2.33 16.51 14.30
N GLN A 15 -2.99 16.02 13.27
CA GLN A 15 -3.00 16.66 11.96
C GLN A 15 -3.64 18.05 12.01
N ARG A 16 -4.74 18.22 12.73
CA ARG A 16 -5.38 19.51 12.91
C ARG A 16 -4.51 20.50 13.65
N ASP A 17 -3.76 20.03 14.66
CA ASP A 17 -2.90 20.88 15.47
C ASP A 17 -1.64 21.32 14.71
N VAL A 18 -1.05 20.42 13.95
CA VAL A 18 0.24 20.63 13.27
C VAL A 18 0.07 21.13 11.84
N TYR A 19 -0.94 20.62 11.11
CA TYR A 19 -1.19 20.97 9.72
C TYR A 19 -2.63 21.41 9.50
N PRO A 20 -3.06 22.53 10.07
CA PRO A 20 -4.47 22.96 9.98
C PRO A 20 -4.94 23.29 8.56
N PHE A 21 -4.01 23.54 7.62
CA PHE A 21 -4.34 23.83 6.21
C PHE A 21 -4.17 22.61 5.31
N SER A 22 -3.93 21.43 5.87
CA SER A 22 -3.78 20.22 5.07
C SER A 22 -5.09 19.90 4.35
N GLN A 23 -4.97 19.45 3.11
CA GLN A 23 -6.11 18.96 2.36
C GLN A 23 -6.70 17.67 2.94
N LEU A 24 -5.95 17.00 3.82
CA LEU A 24 -6.39 15.78 4.51
C LEU A 24 -7.24 16.04 5.75
N ILE A 25 -7.41 17.30 6.14
CA ILE A 25 -8.24 17.66 7.31
C ILE A 25 -9.66 17.09 7.13
N ASN A 26 -10.15 16.42 8.17
CA ASN A 26 -11.45 15.73 8.19
C ASN A 26 -11.54 14.55 7.20
N LYS A 27 -10.42 14.09 6.67
CA LYS A 27 -10.32 12.92 5.80
C LYS A 27 -9.30 11.97 6.39
N LYS A 28 -9.59 10.67 6.33
CA LYS A 28 -8.59 9.66 6.69
C LYS A 28 -7.69 9.37 5.50
N ALA A 29 -6.39 9.40 5.74
CA ALA A 29 -5.44 8.90 4.77
C ALA A 29 -5.63 7.38 4.60
N ASN A 30 -5.83 6.93 3.39
CA ASN A 30 -5.98 5.51 3.07
C ASN A 30 -4.79 4.95 2.27
N THR A 31 -3.83 5.80 1.96
CA THR A 31 -2.65 5.43 1.18
C THR A 31 -1.45 6.16 1.75
N LEU A 32 -0.40 5.42 2.07
CA LEU A 32 0.84 5.98 2.61
C LEU A 32 1.96 5.79 1.59
N ILE A 33 2.66 6.87 1.29
CA ILE A 33 3.81 6.85 0.40
C ILE A 33 5.08 6.97 1.24
N PHE A 34 5.92 5.96 1.17
CA PHE A 34 7.18 5.94 1.91
C PHE A 34 8.30 6.57 1.08
N PRO A 35 9.27 7.19 1.73
CA PRO A 35 10.33 7.92 1.01
C PRO A 35 11.28 7.02 0.24
N ASP A 36 11.40 5.75 0.63
CA ASP A 36 12.28 4.80 -0.03
C ASP A 36 11.77 3.36 0.17
N LEU A 37 12.33 2.44 -0.59
CA LEU A 37 11.95 1.04 -0.53
C LEU A 37 12.28 0.41 0.82
N GLY A 38 13.40 0.79 1.44
CA GLY A 38 13.81 0.24 2.74
C GLY A 38 12.80 0.53 3.83
N SER A 39 12.37 1.78 3.95
CA SER A 39 11.38 2.16 4.96
C SER A 39 10.03 1.48 4.72
N GLY A 40 9.60 1.37 3.48
CA GLY A 40 8.37 0.66 3.13
C GLY A 40 8.44 -0.82 3.47
N ASN A 41 9.56 -1.47 3.17
CA ASN A 41 9.76 -2.89 3.51
C ASN A 41 9.72 -3.14 5.01
N ILE A 42 10.39 -2.31 5.79
CA ILE A 42 10.36 -2.43 7.26
C ILE A 42 8.95 -2.24 7.78
N ALA A 43 8.24 -1.23 7.29
CA ALA A 43 6.91 -0.90 7.78
C ALA A 43 5.91 -2.04 7.51
N TYR A 44 5.86 -2.58 6.29
CA TYR A 44 4.88 -3.61 6.01
C TYR A 44 5.18 -4.92 6.74
N LYS A 45 6.46 -5.26 6.91
CA LYS A 45 6.86 -6.46 7.66
C LYS A 45 6.53 -6.35 9.14
N LEU A 46 6.74 -5.17 9.73
CA LEU A 46 6.34 -4.93 11.13
C LEU A 46 4.81 -5.01 11.29
N LEU A 47 4.06 -4.45 10.38
CA LEU A 47 2.60 -4.51 10.43
C LEU A 47 2.08 -5.95 10.27
N ALA A 48 2.70 -6.74 9.40
CA ALA A 48 2.33 -8.14 9.23
C ALA A 48 2.60 -8.96 10.49
N GLU A 49 3.75 -8.76 11.12
CA GLU A 49 4.16 -9.54 12.30
C GLU A 49 3.48 -9.07 13.59
N LEU A 50 3.40 -7.75 13.82
CA LEU A 50 2.91 -7.20 15.08
C LEU A 50 1.43 -6.80 15.02
N GLY A 51 0.94 -6.41 13.86
CA GLY A 51 -0.43 -5.96 13.68
C GLY A 51 -1.37 -7.00 13.08
N ASN A 52 -0.92 -8.20 12.82
CA ASN A 52 -1.68 -9.26 12.13
C ASN A 52 -2.26 -8.80 10.80
N ALA A 53 -1.58 -7.86 10.12
CA ALA A 53 -2.00 -7.39 8.82
C ALA A 53 -1.67 -8.43 7.76
N GLU A 54 -2.57 -8.62 6.81
CA GLU A 54 -2.30 -9.46 5.65
C GLU A 54 -1.59 -8.63 4.59
N ALA A 55 -0.38 -9.05 4.20
CA ALA A 55 0.37 -8.38 3.16
C ALA A 55 0.01 -8.99 1.80
N ILE A 56 -0.45 -8.14 0.88
CA ILE A 56 -0.73 -8.53 -0.50
C ILE A 56 0.20 -7.71 -1.39
N GLY A 57 0.98 -8.38 -2.18
CA GLY A 57 1.97 -7.74 -3.04
C GLY A 57 3.37 -8.24 -2.78
N PRO A 58 4.39 -7.60 -3.34
CA PRO A 58 4.30 -6.34 -4.11
C PRO A 58 3.51 -6.46 -5.40
N ILE A 59 2.88 -5.35 -5.79
CA ILE A 59 2.13 -5.25 -7.02
C ILE A 59 2.93 -4.40 -8.00
N LEU A 60 3.22 -4.96 -9.17
CA LEU A 60 4.01 -4.28 -10.19
C LEU A 60 3.12 -3.35 -11.00
N LEU A 61 3.39 -2.05 -10.92
CA LEU A 61 2.62 -1.02 -11.62
C LEU A 61 3.38 -0.51 -12.85
N GLY A 62 2.65 0.08 -13.77
CA GLY A 62 3.24 0.75 -14.94
C GLY A 62 3.60 -0.15 -16.11
N MET A 63 3.22 -1.41 -16.08
CA MET A 63 3.43 -2.34 -17.18
C MET A 63 2.33 -2.22 -18.22
N ASN A 64 2.67 -2.39 -19.49
CA ASN A 64 1.70 -2.38 -20.58
C ASN A 64 0.67 -3.50 -20.47
N LYS A 65 1.09 -4.62 -19.93
CA LYS A 65 0.23 -5.77 -19.67
C LYS A 65 0.46 -6.26 -18.25
N PRO A 66 -0.53 -6.91 -17.64
CA PRO A 66 -0.37 -7.42 -16.28
C PRO A 66 0.77 -8.41 -16.18
N VAL A 67 1.74 -8.09 -15.34
CA VAL A 67 2.85 -8.97 -14.98
C VAL A 67 3.03 -8.84 -13.47
N HIS A 68 3.03 -9.96 -12.78
CA HIS A 68 3.21 -9.97 -11.34
C HIS A 68 4.23 -11.04 -10.95
N ILE A 69 4.96 -10.76 -9.88
CA ILE A 69 6.09 -11.58 -9.46
C ILE A 69 5.75 -12.20 -8.12
N LEU A 70 5.95 -13.51 -8.02
CA LEU A 70 5.90 -14.26 -6.77
C LEU A 70 7.30 -14.66 -6.37
N GLN A 71 7.52 -14.80 -5.07
CA GLN A 71 8.80 -15.23 -4.54
C GLN A 71 8.80 -16.74 -4.32
N LEU A 72 9.99 -17.33 -4.32
CA LEU A 72 10.15 -18.70 -3.84
C LEU A 72 9.68 -18.78 -2.39
N GLY A 73 8.92 -19.79 -2.06
CA GLY A 73 8.36 -19.92 -0.72
C GLY A 73 7.05 -19.16 -0.50
N SER A 74 6.46 -18.58 -1.55
CA SER A 74 5.14 -17.98 -1.46
C SER A 74 4.11 -18.99 -0.98
N SER A 75 3.23 -18.57 -0.06
CA SER A 75 2.15 -19.42 0.42
C SER A 75 1.07 -19.60 -0.65
N ILE A 76 0.22 -20.61 -0.47
CA ILE A 76 -0.94 -20.82 -1.36
C ILE A 76 -1.83 -19.58 -1.38
N ARG A 77 -2.06 -18.95 -0.22
CA ARG A 77 -2.87 -17.74 -0.12
C ARG A 77 -2.27 -16.57 -0.88
N GLU A 78 -0.96 -16.39 -0.83
CA GLU A 78 -0.26 -15.37 -1.60
C GLU A 78 -0.40 -15.59 -3.10
N ILE A 79 -0.29 -16.85 -3.55
CA ILE A 79 -0.46 -17.21 -4.95
C ILE A 79 -1.89 -16.92 -5.40
N VAL A 80 -2.88 -17.33 -4.63
CA VAL A 80 -4.30 -17.09 -4.94
C VAL A 80 -4.59 -15.59 -5.01
N ASN A 81 -4.13 -14.83 -4.04
CA ASN A 81 -4.33 -13.38 -4.01
C ASN A 81 -3.69 -12.71 -5.23
N MET A 82 -2.49 -13.11 -5.59
CA MET A 82 -1.79 -12.51 -6.74
C MET A 82 -2.46 -12.88 -8.07
N VAL A 83 -2.94 -14.10 -8.20
CA VAL A 83 -3.68 -14.50 -9.39
C VAL A 83 -4.97 -13.69 -9.51
N ALA A 84 -5.69 -13.49 -8.42
CA ALA A 84 -6.90 -12.67 -8.42
C ALA A 84 -6.60 -11.23 -8.84
N ILE A 85 -5.53 -10.63 -8.32
CA ILE A 85 -5.10 -9.29 -8.71
C ILE A 85 -4.73 -9.23 -10.19
N ALA A 86 -3.99 -10.22 -10.69
CA ALA A 86 -3.59 -10.28 -12.10
C ALA A 86 -4.80 -10.37 -13.02
N VAL A 87 -5.81 -11.15 -12.65
CA VAL A 87 -7.05 -11.27 -13.43
C VAL A 87 -7.80 -9.94 -13.48
N VAL A 88 -7.98 -9.28 -12.34
CA VAL A 88 -8.65 -7.98 -12.28
C VAL A 88 -7.89 -6.94 -13.09
N ASP A 89 -6.57 -6.91 -12.96
CA ASP A 89 -5.70 -6.01 -13.69
C ASP A 89 -5.84 -6.22 -15.21
N ALA A 90 -5.86 -7.49 -15.66
CA ALA A 90 -6.07 -7.83 -17.05
C ALA A 90 -7.45 -7.38 -17.56
N GLN A 91 -8.49 -7.54 -16.74
CA GLN A 91 -9.85 -7.10 -17.09
C GLN A 91 -9.92 -5.59 -17.23
N ILE A 92 -9.26 -4.85 -16.34
CA ILE A 92 -9.21 -3.38 -16.41
C ILE A 92 -8.43 -2.94 -17.65
N ALA A 93 -7.26 -3.54 -17.90
CA ALA A 93 -6.43 -3.21 -19.07
C ALA A 93 -7.11 -3.51 -20.40
N GLY A 94 -8.00 -4.50 -20.43
CA GLY A 94 -8.76 -4.85 -21.65
C GLY A 94 -9.97 -3.96 -21.92
N ARG A 95 -10.29 -3.02 -21.03
CA ARG A 95 -11.40 -2.10 -21.23
C ARG A 95 -10.97 -0.93 -22.12
N PRO A 96 -11.81 -0.51 -23.08
CA PRO A 96 -11.54 0.67 -23.90
C PRO A 96 -11.53 1.97 -23.11
#